data_804df1b52cfbe25d7b2f881250764389
#
_entry.id   804df1b52cfbe25d7b2f881250764389
#
_cell.length_a   1.000
_cell.length_b   1.000
_cell.length_c   1.000
_cell.angle_alpha   90.00
_cell.angle_beta   90.00
_cell.angle_gamma   90.00
#
_symmetry.space_group_name_H-M   'P 1'
#
loop_
_entity.id
_entity.type
_entity.pdbx_description
1 polymer ?
#
loop_
_entity_poly.entity_id
_entity_poly.type
_entity_poly.pdbx_seq_one_letter_code
_entity_poly.pdbx_strand_id
1 'polypeptide(L)'
;MDDYIIISQKSQTILKRIEERAVYKNKLLPYIKKIYDGDYGDDKIITRSENKYINFENCATDLWIDEETGQITGANFCKQRLCPVCNYRRSTMLWHKVSNVISDIQNEKLLITLTVKNCTGDNLKATIDGILESFHRLTSRRMWKRNIVGFIRGLEITYNSQEDTFHPHIHILAVASENYFKEDYIDVHTLRKWWTESARLDYYVQVDIRKIKTTDKAVAEVVKYAVKMADILQQDADEKRLRATQTLASCIVGRRLISTGGLIKKLAKQKNICIDDEIDLSEKRENSAYYHLENGKYTKKNI
;
A
#
# COMPACT_ATOMS: atom_id res chain seq x y z
N MET A 1 44.30 -1.98 -10.73
CA MET A 1 43.41 -2.95 -11.38
C MET A 1 42.05 -2.72 -10.75
N ASP A 2 41.16 -2.06 -11.47
CA ASP A 2 39.81 -1.82 -10.98
C ASP A 2 39.08 -3.17 -11.03
N ASP A 3 38.88 -3.78 -9.86
CA ASP A 3 38.02 -4.95 -9.72
C ASP A 3 36.61 -4.56 -10.15
N TYR A 4 36.24 -4.90 -11.39
CA TYR A 4 34.88 -4.79 -11.86
C TYR A 4 33.99 -5.69 -11.01
N ILE A 5 33.33 -5.10 -10.01
CA ILE A 5 32.36 -5.80 -9.18
C ILE A 5 31.14 -6.13 -10.04
N ILE A 6 31.01 -7.40 -10.43
CA ILE A 6 29.84 -7.88 -11.20
C ILE A 6 28.63 -7.89 -10.26
N ILE A 7 27.64 -7.04 -10.54
CA ILE A 7 26.35 -7.02 -9.85
C ILE A 7 25.36 -7.87 -10.66
N SER A 8 24.66 -8.79 -10.01
CA SER A 8 23.67 -9.63 -10.69
C SER A 8 22.55 -8.80 -11.33
N GLN A 9 22.00 -9.25 -12.45
CA GLN A 9 20.90 -8.56 -13.14
C GLN A 9 19.67 -8.37 -12.23
N LYS A 10 19.41 -9.33 -11.33
CA LYS A 10 18.32 -9.24 -10.35
C LYS A 10 18.56 -8.12 -9.34
N SER A 11 19.77 -8.02 -8.80
CA SER A 11 20.16 -6.98 -7.86
C SER A 11 20.10 -5.60 -8.54
N GLN A 12 20.61 -5.45 -9.76
CA GLN A 12 20.53 -4.21 -10.53
C GLN A 12 19.09 -3.72 -10.71
N THR A 13 18.16 -4.64 -11.00
CA THR A 13 16.75 -4.31 -11.17
C THR A 13 16.13 -3.78 -9.87
N ILE A 14 16.45 -4.39 -8.73
CA ILE A 14 15.95 -3.95 -7.43
C ILE A 14 16.55 -2.60 -7.01
N LEU A 15 17.87 -2.45 -7.17
CA LEU A 15 18.57 -1.19 -6.86
C LEU A 15 17.96 -0.03 -7.65
N LYS A 16 17.80 -0.18 -8.97
CA LYS A 16 17.15 0.83 -9.82
C LYS A 16 15.76 1.22 -9.33
N ARG A 17 14.94 0.24 -8.96
CA ARG A 17 13.59 0.50 -8.43
C ARG A 17 13.60 1.28 -7.13
N ILE A 18 14.58 1.07 -6.26
CA ILE A 18 14.71 1.81 -5.00
C ILE A 18 15.26 3.20 -5.26
N GLU A 19 16.25 3.36 -6.15
CA GLU A 19 16.77 4.66 -6.59
C GLU A 19 15.66 5.58 -7.09
N GLU A 20 14.80 5.07 -7.99
CA GLU A 20 13.65 5.83 -8.50
C GLU A 20 12.74 6.34 -7.35
N ARG A 21 12.53 5.55 -6.31
CA ARG A 21 11.71 5.94 -5.16
C ARG A 21 12.44 6.85 -4.19
N ALA A 22 13.75 6.73 -4.11
CA ALA A 22 14.59 7.67 -3.34
C ALA A 22 14.51 9.09 -3.92
N VAL A 23 14.38 9.24 -5.24
CA VAL A 23 14.14 10.55 -5.86
C VAL A 23 12.84 11.19 -5.34
N TYR A 24 11.74 10.43 -5.29
CA TYR A 24 10.47 10.93 -4.72
C TYR A 24 10.58 11.19 -3.22
N LYS A 25 11.27 10.32 -2.48
CA LYS A 25 11.56 10.51 -1.05
C LYS A 25 12.26 11.86 -0.82
N ASN A 26 13.30 12.14 -1.59
CA ASN A 26 14.08 13.38 -1.44
C ASN A 26 13.25 14.63 -1.74
N LYS A 27 12.34 14.58 -2.74
CA LYS A 27 11.39 15.68 -3.00
C LYS A 27 10.40 15.92 -1.86
N LEU A 28 10.14 14.92 -1.01
CA LEU A 28 9.25 15.03 0.14
C LEU A 28 9.95 15.56 1.40
N LEU A 29 11.29 15.51 1.47
CA LEU A 29 12.05 15.90 2.67
C LEU A 29 11.66 17.27 3.24
N PRO A 30 11.49 18.36 2.45
CA PRO A 30 11.13 19.66 3.00
C PRO A 30 9.77 19.65 3.73
N TYR A 31 8.82 18.88 3.23
CA TYR A 31 7.48 18.78 3.82
C TYR A 31 7.48 17.89 5.07
N ILE A 32 8.21 16.77 5.01
CA ILE A 32 8.39 15.88 6.15
C ILE A 32 9.10 16.59 7.30
N LYS A 33 10.13 17.41 6.99
CA LYS A 33 10.82 18.22 7.99
C LYS A 33 9.87 19.14 8.73
N LYS A 34 9.07 19.94 7.99
CA LYS A 34 8.07 20.85 8.58
C LYS A 34 7.03 20.12 9.44
N ILE A 35 6.62 18.91 9.05
CA ILE A 35 5.70 18.08 9.84
C ILE A 35 6.32 17.69 11.19
N TYR A 36 7.60 17.34 11.22
CA TYR A 36 8.28 16.91 12.45
C TYR A 36 8.83 18.06 13.29
N ASP A 37 9.14 19.22 12.71
CA ASP A 37 9.57 20.41 13.42
C ASP A 37 8.39 21.09 14.16
N GLY A 38 7.14 20.71 13.86
CA GLY A 38 5.95 21.18 14.55
C GLY A 38 5.48 22.57 14.11
N ASP A 39 5.86 23.01 12.92
CA ASP A 39 5.46 24.30 12.35
C ASP A 39 3.96 24.37 12.01
N TYR A 40 3.22 23.27 12.11
CA TYR A 40 1.81 23.19 11.75
C TYR A 40 1.02 22.29 12.70
N GLY A 41 0.19 22.95 13.51
CA GLY A 41 -0.99 22.37 14.15
C GLY A 41 -0.77 21.48 15.37
N ASP A 42 -1.74 21.55 16.27
CA ASP A 42 -1.83 20.79 17.53
C ASP A 42 -2.11 19.28 17.37
N ASP A 43 -1.86 18.69 16.19
CA ASP A 43 -2.12 17.27 15.98
C ASP A 43 -1.12 16.43 16.79
N LYS A 44 -1.54 16.10 18.02
CA LYS A 44 -0.84 15.25 19.00
C LYS A 44 -0.43 13.87 18.46
N ILE A 45 -0.85 13.52 17.24
CA ILE A 45 -0.60 12.23 16.57
C ILE A 45 0.77 12.22 15.88
N ILE A 46 1.28 13.39 15.47
CA ILE A 46 2.61 13.52 14.86
C ILE A 46 3.58 13.88 15.97
N THR A 47 4.06 12.87 16.69
CA THR A 47 5.05 13.07 17.74
C THR A 47 6.30 13.72 17.15
N ARG A 48 6.62 14.91 17.63
CA ARG A 48 7.89 15.62 17.40
C ARG A 48 9.04 14.66 17.74
N SER A 49 9.79 14.25 16.74
CA SER A 49 10.97 13.44 16.95
C SER A 49 11.93 13.70 15.80
N GLU A 50 13.00 14.41 16.08
CA GLU A 50 14.14 14.59 15.17
C GLU A 50 14.59 13.25 14.59
N ASN A 51 14.58 12.20 15.42
CA ASN A 51 14.93 10.84 14.98
C ASN A 51 14.01 10.31 13.86
N LYS A 52 12.74 10.69 13.82
CA LYS A 52 11.85 10.25 12.74
C LYS A 52 12.18 10.92 11.41
N TYR A 53 12.52 12.21 11.44
CA TYR A 53 12.99 12.92 10.25
C TYR A 53 14.32 12.32 9.76
N ILE A 54 15.31 12.18 10.64
CA ILE A 54 16.63 11.60 10.33
C ILE A 54 16.46 10.18 9.75
N ASN A 55 15.59 9.35 10.33
CA ASN A 55 15.32 8.02 9.82
C ASN A 55 14.64 8.06 8.45
N PHE A 56 13.75 9.03 8.18
CA PHE A 56 13.15 9.20 6.87
C PHE A 56 14.16 9.63 5.82
N GLU A 57 14.99 10.61 6.14
CA GLU A 57 16.07 11.14 5.30
C GLU A 57 17.05 10.04 4.89
N ASN A 58 17.51 9.26 5.87
CA ASN A 58 18.48 8.18 5.68
C ASN A 58 17.82 6.85 5.25
N CYS A 59 16.52 6.83 4.98
CA CYS A 59 15.82 5.60 4.66
C CYS A 59 16.40 4.91 3.42
N ALA A 60 16.86 3.67 3.62
CA ALA A 60 17.47 2.82 2.61
C ALA A 60 18.72 3.42 1.96
N THR A 61 19.51 4.22 2.70
CA THR A 61 20.88 4.55 2.28
C THR A 61 21.77 3.33 2.30
N ASP A 62 21.46 2.37 3.19
CA ASP A 62 22.19 1.13 3.38
C ASP A 62 21.31 -0.07 3.07
N LEU A 63 21.74 -0.92 2.13
CA LEU A 63 21.02 -2.11 1.69
C LEU A 63 21.92 -3.35 1.74
N TRP A 64 21.34 -4.46 2.14
CA TRP A 64 21.92 -5.80 1.97
C TRP A 64 21.02 -6.60 1.02
N ILE A 65 21.61 -7.17 -0.01
CA ILE A 65 20.91 -7.92 -1.05
C ILE A 65 21.57 -9.27 -1.21
N ASP A 66 20.77 -10.32 -1.15
CA ASP A 66 21.17 -11.64 -1.59
C ASP A 66 21.29 -11.64 -3.13
N GLU A 67 22.51 -11.77 -3.64
CA GLU A 67 22.78 -11.60 -5.08
C GLU A 67 22.24 -12.75 -5.95
N GLU A 68 22.01 -13.92 -5.39
CA GLU A 68 21.43 -15.04 -6.13
C GLU A 68 19.92 -14.84 -6.36
N THR A 69 19.22 -14.42 -5.32
CA THR A 69 17.77 -14.25 -5.36
C THR A 69 17.34 -12.83 -5.75
N GLY A 70 18.20 -11.83 -5.55
CA GLY A 70 17.90 -10.41 -5.67
C GLY A 70 17.03 -9.90 -4.51
N GLN A 71 16.88 -10.65 -3.43
CA GLN A 71 16.05 -10.23 -2.28
C GLN A 71 16.80 -9.29 -1.36
N ILE A 72 16.10 -8.25 -0.89
CA ILE A 72 16.61 -7.38 0.17
C ILE A 72 16.57 -8.15 1.50
N THR A 73 17.71 -8.37 2.10
CA THR A 73 17.89 -9.08 3.37
C THR A 73 18.08 -8.16 4.55
N GLY A 74 18.40 -6.89 4.32
CA GLY A 74 18.52 -5.86 5.36
C GLY A 74 18.53 -4.47 4.75
N ALA A 75 18.12 -3.48 5.54
CA ALA A 75 18.24 -2.05 5.21
C ALA A 75 17.90 -1.18 6.44
N ASN A 76 18.35 0.07 6.42
CA ASN A 76 17.93 1.09 7.39
C ASN A 76 16.57 1.72 7.02
N PHE A 77 15.50 0.91 6.93
CA PHE A 77 14.16 1.38 6.61
C PHE A 77 13.56 2.25 7.73
N CYS A 78 13.05 3.44 7.38
CA CYS A 78 12.37 4.32 8.34
C CYS A 78 10.98 3.82 8.78
N LYS A 79 10.40 2.85 8.09
CA LYS A 79 9.08 2.25 8.31
C LYS A 79 7.90 3.24 8.23
N GLN A 80 8.13 4.48 7.83
CA GLN A 80 7.07 5.48 7.75
C GLN A 80 6.15 5.24 6.55
N ARG A 81 4.85 5.54 6.73
CA ARG A 81 3.82 5.25 5.73
C ARG A 81 3.83 6.21 4.54
N LEU A 82 4.41 7.39 4.69
CA LEU A 82 4.59 8.34 3.59
C LEU A 82 5.90 8.12 2.82
N CYS A 83 6.79 7.27 3.30
CA CYS A 83 8.05 7.01 2.62
C CYS A 83 7.85 6.14 1.37
N PRO A 84 8.17 6.65 0.16
CA PRO A 84 7.99 5.89 -1.08
C PRO A 84 8.80 4.59 -1.13
N VAL A 85 10.00 4.59 -0.53
CA VAL A 85 10.86 3.41 -0.45
C VAL A 85 10.24 2.34 0.45
N CYS A 86 9.81 2.74 1.67
CA CYS A 86 9.15 1.81 2.59
C CYS A 86 7.82 1.27 2.02
N ASN A 87 7.07 2.09 1.31
CA ASN A 87 5.84 1.64 0.66
C ASN A 87 6.11 0.62 -0.45
N TYR A 88 7.14 0.83 -1.25
CA TYR A 88 7.57 -0.16 -2.22
C TYR A 88 7.93 -1.49 -1.53
N ARG A 89 8.71 -1.45 -0.45
CA ARG A 89 9.06 -2.65 0.31
C ARG A 89 7.82 -3.37 0.87
N ARG A 90 6.89 -2.63 1.48
CA ARG A 90 5.62 -3.19 1.98
C ARG A 90 4.83 -3.90 0.89
N SER A 91 4.61 -3.22 -0.23
CA SER A 91 3.84 -3.79 -1.35
C SER A 91 4.49 -5.05 -1.91
N THR A 92 5.82 -5.07 -2.04
CA THR A 92 6.55 -6.26 -2.51
C THR A 92 6.42 -7.42 -1.53
N MET A 93 6.61 -7.16 -0.22
CA MET A 93 6.46 -8.21 0.81
C MET A 93 5.02 -8.74 0.86
N LEU A 94 4.03 -7.84 0.84
CA LEU A 94 2.62 -8.22 0.83
C LEU A 94 2.27 -9.02 -0.42
N TRP A 95 2.80 -8.63 -1.58
CA TRP A 95 2.58 -9.37 -2.82
C TRP A 95 3.05 -10.82 -2.69
N HIS A 96 4.25 -11.06 -2.16
CA HIS A 96 4.76 -12.42 -1.94
C HIS A 96 3.93 -13.20 -0.93
N LYS A 97 3.59 -12.58 0.22
CA LYS A 97 2.76 -13.20 1.26
C LYS A 97 1.38 -13.59 0.73
N VAL A 98 0.72 -12.68 0.02
CA VAL A 98 -0.62 -12.90 -0.53
C VAL A 98 -0.61 -13.91 -1.68
N SER A 99 0.35 -13.81 -2.60
CA SER A 99 0.48 -14.77 -3.71
C SER A 99 0.68 -16.19 -3.21
N ASN A 100 1.49 -16.39 -2.15
CA ASN A 100 1.68 -17.70 -1.51
C ASN A 100 0.38 -18.26 -0.92
N VAL A 101 -0.46 -17.42 -0.32
CA VAL A 101 -1.75 -17.87 0.23
C VAL A 101 -2.76 -18.17 -0.87
N ILE A 102 -2.78 -17.35 -1.93
CA ILE A 102 -3.77 -17.45 -3.00
C ILE A 102 -3.46 -18.59 -3.97
N SER A 103 -2.20 -19.01 -4.11
CA SER A 103 -1.82 -20.12 -4.98
C SER A 103 -2.54 -21.43 -4.67
N ASP A 104 -2.93 -21.65 -3.41
CA ASP A 104 -3.64 -22.86 -2.99
C ASP A 104 -5.16 -22.80 -3.20
N ILE A 105 -5.68 -21.64 -3.62
CA ILE A 105 -7.12 -21.44 -3.79
C ILE A 105 -7.50 -21.75 -5.24
N GLN A 106 -8.31 -22.78 -5.44
CA GLN A 106 -8.80 -23.18 -6.76
C GLN A 106 -10.00 -22.37 -7.23
N ASN A 107 -10.78 -21.82 -6.29
CA ASN A 107 -11.97 -21.02 -6.59
C ASN A 107 -11.65 -19.86 -7.53
N GLU A 108 -12.64 -19.45 -8.32
CA GLU A 108 -12.57 -18.25 -9.14
C GLU A 108 -12.35 -17.00 -8.28
N LYS A 109 -11.64 -16.05 -8.84
CA LYS A 109 -11.28 -14.82 -8.15
C LYS A 109 -11.82 -13.61 -8.89
N LEU A 110 -12.24 -12.62 -8.12
CA LEU A 110 -12.82 -11.37 -8.59
C LEU A 110 -11.97 -10.19 -8.10
N LEU A 111 -11.82 -9.19 -8.96
CA LEU A 111 -11.33 -7.89 -8.54
C LEU A 111 -12.53 -6.96 -8.42
N ILE A 112 -12.67 -6.35 -7.26
CA ILE A 112 -13.76 -5.42 -6.93
C ILE A 112 -13.15 -4.09 -6.54
N THR A 113 -13.73 -2.99 -7.05
CA THR A 113 -13.37 -1.63 -6.64
C THR A 113 -14.61 -0.93 -6.11
N LEU A 114 -14.51 -0.37 -4.91
CA LEU A 114 -15.58 0.39 -4.25
C LEU A 114 -15.08 1.82 -4.03
N THR A 115 -15.85 2.80 -4.49
CA THR A 115 -15.46 4.21 -4.40
C THR A 115 -16.50 5.04 -3.64
N VAL A 116 -16.13 6.27 -3.32
CA VAL A 116 -17.01 7.34 -2.84
C VAL A 116 -16.66 8.63 -3.60
N LYS A 117 -17.44 9.69 -3.46
CA LYS A 117 -17.08 11.02 -4.00
C LYS A 117 -15.76 11.51 -3.41
N ASN A 118 -15.05 12.35 -4.16
CA ASN A 118 -13.91 13.09 -3.67
C ASN A 118 -14.29 13.90 -2.43
N CYS A 119 -13.35 14.10 -1.52
CA CYS A 119 -13.51 14.90 -0.33
C CYS A 119 -12.36 15.89 -0.16
N THR A 120 -12.60 16.95 0.59
CA THR A 120 -11.56 17.89 1.02
C THR A 120 -10.67 17.26 2.09
N GLY A 121 -9.50 17.86 2.36
CA GLY A 121 -8.59 17.41 3.41
C GLY A 121 -9.24 17.30 4.79
N ASP A 122 -10.06 18.27 5.16
CA ASP A 122 -10.76 18.32 6.46
C ASP A 122 -11.71 17.13 6.65
N ASN A 123 -12.30 16.65 5.56
CA ASN A 123 -13.25 15.54 5.58
C ASN A 123 -12.59 14.17 5.34
N LEU A 124 -11.30 14.11 4.99
CA LEU A 124 -10.65 12.87 4.59
C LEU A 124 -10.69 11.80 5.68
N LYS A 125 -10.42 12.18 6.92
CA LYS A 125 -10.44 11.25 8.06
C LYS A 125 -11.81 10.59 8.23
N ALA A 126 -12.86 11.41 8.27
CA ALA A 126 -14.25 10.95 8.39
C ALA A 126 -14.67 10.08 7.18
N THR A 127 -14.25 10.46 5.97
CA THR A 127 -14.54 9.70 4.75
C THR A 127 -13.87 8.33 4.79
N ILE A 128 -12.62 8.24 5.25
CA ILE A 128 -11.92 6.94 5.40
C ILE A 128 -12.62 6.08 6.45
N ASP A 129 -13.00 6.63 7.61
CA ASP A 129 -13.73 5.89 8.64
C ASP A 129 -15.07 5.38 8.11
N GLY A 130 -15.81 6.25 7.40
CA GLY A 130 -17.08 5.91 6.78
C GLY A 130 -16.97 4.79 5.72
N ILE A 131 -15.95 4.82 4.86
CA ILE A 131 -15.75 3.79 3.82
C ILE A 131 -15.38 2.42 4.42
N LEU A 132 -14.55 2.41 5.48
CA LEU A 132 -14.16 1.19 6.17
C LEU A 132 -15.33 0.55 6.93
N GLU A 133 -16.13 1.36 7.59
CA GLU A 133 -17.35 0.91 8.27
C GLU A 133 -18.40 0.41 7.27
N SER A 134 -18.55 1.09 6.14
CA SER A 134 -19.42 0.68 5.04
C SER A 134 -19.01 -0.65 4.44
N PHE A 135 -17.71 -0.88 4.30
CA PHE A 135 -17.18 -2.17 3.87
C PHE A 135 -17.52 -3.28 4.87
N HIS A 136 -17.44 -3.00 6.16
CA HIS A 136 -17.86 -3.96 7.20
C HIS A 136 -19.35 -4.29 7.07
N ARG A 137 -20.23 -3.28 6.86
CA ARG A 137 -21.68 -3.50 6.63
C ARG A 137 -21.92 -4.33 5.37
N LEU A 138 -21.23 -4.02 4.26
CA LEU A 138 -21.32 -4.78 3.00
C LEU A 138 -20.97 -6.26 3.21
N THR A 139 -19.81 -6.53 3.83
CA THR A 139 -19.32 -7.90 4.04
C THR A 139 -20.13 -8.68 5.08
N SER A 140 -20.95 -8.01 5.89
CA SER A 140 -21.85 -8.62 6.85
C SER A 140 -23.16 -9.11 6.23
N ARG A 141 -23.49 -8.69 5.00
CA ARG A 141 -24.70 -9.12 4.28
C ARG A 141 -24.70 -10.62 4.05
N ARG A 142 -25.86 -11.25 4.22
CA ARG A 142 -26.03 -12.70 3.98
C ARG A 142 -25.62 -13.09 2.57
N MET A 143 -26.06 -12.31 1.56
CA MET A 143 -25.75 -12.58 0.15
C MET A 143 -24.27 -12.40 -0.16
N TRP A 144 -23.58 -11.42 0.46
CA TRP A 144 -22.13 -11.32 0.34
C TRP A 144 -21.44 -12.58 0.86
N LYS A 145 -21.78 -13.01 2.08
CA LYS A 145 -21.17 -14.20 2.73
C LYS A 145 -21.43 -15.51 1.98
N ARG A 146 -22.57 -15.60 1.29
CA ARG A 146 -22.90 -16.76 0.45
C ARG A 146 -22.00 -16.80 -0.79
N ASN A 147 -21.74 -15.64 -1.40
CA ASN A 147 -21.10 -15.53 -2.70
C ASN A 147 -19.58 -15.32 -2.63
N ILE A 148 -19.10 -14.70 -1.57
CA ILE A 148 -17.68 -14.39 -1.36
C ILE A 148 -17.18 -15.13 -0.12
N VAL A 149 -16.44 -16.20 -0.35
CA VAL A 149 -15.95 -17.08 0.73
C VAL A 149 -14.66 -16.57 1.38
N GLY A 150 -13.97 -15.64 0.75
CA GLY A 150 -12.76 -15.01 1.30
C GLY A 150 -12.38 -13.74 0.55
N PHE A 151 -11.64 -12.86 1.19
CA PHE A 151 -11.16 -11.64 0.56
C PHE A 151 -9.89 -11.10 1.20
N ILE A 152 -9.15 -10.31 0.42
CA ILE A 152 -8.20 -9.31 0.89
C ILE A 152 -8.63 -7.95 0.33
N ARG A 153 -8.65 -6.92 1.17
CA ARG A 153 -8.92 -5.56 0.78
C ARG A 153 -7.74 -4.64 1.05
N GLY A 154 -7.48 -3.71 0.12
CA GLY A 154 -6.55 -2.60 0.27
C GLY A 154 -7.29 -1.26 0.20
N LEU A 155 -6.99 -0.35 1.12
CA LEU A 155 -7.42 1.04 1.04
C LEU A 155 -6.38 1.81 0.22
N GLU A 156 -6.84 2.54 -0.79
CA GLU A 156 -6.04 3.49 -1.57
C GLU A 156 -6.63 4.88 -1.46
N ILE A 157 -5.78 5.89 -1.38
CA ILE A 157 -6.15 7.30 -1.37
C ILE A 157 -5.36 7.98 -2.47
N THR A 158 -6.03 8.46 -3.50
CA THR A 158 -5.43 9.30 -4.55
C THR A 158 -5.70 10.77 -4.26
N TYR A 159 -4.79 11.63 -4.69
CA TYR A 159 -4.90 13.08 -4.55
C TYR A 159 -5.05 13.73 -5.92
N ASN A 160 -6.10 14.55 -6.07
CA ASN A 160 -6.29 15.38 -7.25
C ASN A 160 -5.65 16.74 -7.00
N SER A 161 -4.51 16.99 -7.65
CA SER A 161 -3.74 18.23 -7.47
C SER A 161 -4.43 19.47 -8.05
N GLN A 162 -5.32 19.31 -9.01
CA GLN A 162 -6.04 20.42 -9.64
C GLN A 162 -7.18 20.92 -8.73
N GLU A 163 -7.94 19.99 -8.17
CA GLU A 163 -9.10 20.30 -7.32
C GLU A 163 -8.76 20.40 -5.83
N ASP A 164 -7.51 20.04 -5.43
CA ASP A 164 -7.09 19.94 -4.03
C ASP A 164 -8.00 19.00 -3.20
N THR A 165 -8.34 17.85 -3.79
CA THR A 165 -9.25 16.87 -3.20
C THR A 165 -8.62 15.48 -3.10
N PHE A 166 -9.17 14.65 -2.22
CA PHE A 166 -8.77 13.27 -2.00
C PHE A 166 -9.87 12.31 -2.43
N HIS A 167 -9.48 11.18 -3.02
CA HIS A 167 -10.39 10.13 -3.42
C HIS A 167 -10.01 8.80 -2.76
N PRO A 168 -10.53 8.50 -1.57
CA PRO A 168 -10.36 7.20 -0.94
C PRO A 168 -11.22 6.15 -1.62
N HIS A 169 -10.65 4.97 -1.87
CA HIS A 169 -11.35 3.84 -2.44
C HIS A 169 -10.76 2.51 -1.97
N ILE A 170 -11.50 1.44 -2.14
CA ILE A 170 -11.12 0.10 -1.70
C ILE A 170 -10.99 -0.81 -2.92
N HIS A 171 -9.81 -1.46 -3.05
CA HIS A 171 -9.61 -2.58 -3.95
C HIS A 171 -9.72 -3.89 -3.17
N ILE A 172 -10.43 -4.86 -3.74
CA ILE A 172 -10.68 -6.15 -3.10
C ILE A 172 -10.36 -7.26 -4.09
N LEU A 173 -9.48 -8.17 -3.68
CA LEU A 173 -9.37 -9.48 -4.30
C LEU A 173 -10.29 -10.41 -3.53
N ALA A 174 -11.38 -10.83 -4.16
CA ALA A 174 -12.39 -11.67 -3.57
C ALA A 174 -12.32 -13.09 -4.15
N VAL A 175 -12.53 -14.08 -3.30
CA VAL A 175 -12.64 -15.49 -3.66
C VAL A 175 -14.12 -15.82 -3.77
N ALA A 176 -14.55 -16.18 -4.96
CA ALA A 176 -15.94 -16.53 -5.24
C ALA A 176 -16.30 -17.91 -4.69
N SER A 177 -17.57 -18.13 -4.32
CA SER A 177 -18.10 -19.46 -4.01
C SER A 177 -18.10 -20.34 -5.27
N GLU A 178 -18.20 -21.64 -5.11
CA GLU A 178 -18.28 -22.60 -6.23
C GLU A 178 -19.52 -22.38 -7.12
N ASN A 179 -20.61 -21.88 -6.54
CA ASN A 179 -21.85 -21.61 -7.24
C ASN A 179 -21.98 -20.19 -7.78
N TYR A 180 -20.97 -19.34 -7.59
CA TYR A 180 -21.02 -17.93 -7.95
C TYR A 180 -21.47 -17.68 -9.39
N PHE A 181 -20.90 -18.40 -10.36
CA PHE A 181 -21.24 -18.23 -11.78
C PHE A 181 -22.42 -19.09 -12.25
N LYS A 182 -23.03 -19.91 -11.37
CA LYS A 182 -24.18 -20.74 -11.70
C LYS A 182 -25.49 -20.11 -11.22
N GLU A 183 -25.56 -19.71 -9.97
CA GLU A 183 -26.81 -19.30 -9.30
C GLU A 183 -26.69 -17.96 -8.56
N ASP A 184 -25.49 -17.55 -8.18
CA ASP A 184 -25.28 -16.52 -7.19
C ASP A 184 -24.51 -15.29 -7.75
N TYR A 185 -24.55 -15.08 -9.07
CA TYR A 185 -23.79 -14.02 -9.73
C TYR A 185 -24.16 -12.63 -9.20
N ILE A 186 -23.13 -11.90 -8.77
CA ILE A 186 -23.25 -10.49 -8.37
C ILE A 186 -22.83 -9.64 -9.58
N ASP A 187 -23.77 -9.02 -10.23
CA ASP A 187 -23.49 -8.05 -11.28
C ASP A 187 -23.11 -6.67 -10.71
N VAL A 188 -22.65 -5.79 -11.58
CA VAL A 188 -22.23 -4.43 -11.18
C VAL A 188 -23.38 -3.60 -10.60
N HIS A 189 -24.63 -3.81 -11.07
CA HIS A 189 -25.80 -3.07 -10.58
C HIS A 189 -26.19 -3.52 -9.17
N THR A 190 -26.18 -4.83 -8.94
CA THR A 190 -26.41 -5.42 -7.62
C THR A 190 -25.33 -4.98 -6.63
N LEU A 191 -24.06 -5.03 -7.03
CA LEU A 191 -22.96 -4.57 -6.18
C LEU A 191 -23.10 -3.07 -5.85
N ARG A 192 -23.42 -2.24 -6.84
CA ARG A 192 -23.64 -0.80 -6.64
C ARG A 192 -24.76 -0.53 -5.65
N LYS A 193 -25.89 -1.21 -5.81
CA LYS A 193 -27.02 -1.10 -4.87
C LYS A 193 -26.58 -1.44 -3.45
N TRP A 194 -25.93 -2.57 -3.26
CA TRP A 194 -25.44 -2.99 -1.94
C TRP A 194 -24.42 -2.02 -1.35
N TRP A 195 -23.53 -1.48 -2.18
CA TRP A 195 -22.54 -0.51 -1.74
C TRP A 195 -23.20 0.81 -1.35
N THR A 196 -24.09 1.36 -2.18
CA THR A 196 -24.85 2.58 -1.91
C THR A 196 -25.62 2.49 -0.59
N GLU A 197 -26.33 1.38 -0.37
CA GLU A 197 -27.05 1.12 0.87
C GLU A 197 -26.10 0.97 2.09
N SER A 198 -25.02 0.21 1.93
CA SER A 198 -24.03 -0.01 3.02
C SER A 198 -23.30 1.28 3.39
N ALA A 199 -23.01 2.12 2.41
CA ALA A 199 -22.32 3.39 2.60
C ALA A 199 -23.30 4.56 2.87
N ARG A 200 -24.61 4.32 2.85
CA ARG A 200 -25.68 5.32 3.09
C ARG A 200 -25.51 6.53 2.17
N LEU A 201 -25.24 6.27 0.87
CA LEU A 201 -25.01 7.31 -0.11
C LEU A 201 -26.35 7.73 -0.75
N ASP A 202 -26.51 9.01 -0.99
CA ASP A 202 -27.65 9.65 -1.66
C ASP A 202 -27.34 10.03 -3.12
N TYR A 203 -26.21 9.55 -3.64
CA TYR A 203 -25.72 9.85 -4.97
C TYR A 203 -25.28 8.58 -5.72
N TYR A 204 -25.21 8.71 -7.06
CA TYR A 204 -24.66 7.64 -7.91
C TYR A 204 -23.18 7.45 -7.64
N VAL A 205 -22.79 6.21 -7.34
CA VAL A 205 -21.40 5.83 -7.05
C VAL A 205 -20.90 4.84 -8.09
N GLN A 206 -19.65 4.97 -8.48
CA GLN A 206 -19.00 4.01 -9.35
C GLN A 206 -18.45 2.84 -8.53
N VAL A 207 -18.71 1.64 -9.04
CA VAL A 207 -18.12 0.39 -8.55
C VAL A 207 -17.71 -0.46 -9.74
N ASP A 208 -16.73 -1.32 -9.54
CA ASP A 208 -16.32 -2.31 -10.53
C ASP A 208 -16.30 -3.70 -9.90
N ILE A 209 -16.68 -4.71 -10.65
CA ILE A 209 -16.55 -6.12 -10.31
C ILE A 209 -16.26 -6.92 -11.57
N ARG A 210 -15.15 -7.63 -11.57
CA ARG A 210 -14.73 -8.42 -12.73
C ARG A 210 -14.00 -9.68 -12.33
N LYS A 211 -14.21 -10.76 -13.12
CA LYS A 211 -13.41 -11.97 -13.03
C LYS A 211 -11.97 -11.64 -13.43
N ILE A 212 -11.00 -12.09 -12.65
CA ILE A 212 -9.59 -11.87 -12.97
C ILE A 212 -9.05 -12.98 -13.86
N LYS A 213 -8.24 -12.58 -14.85
CA LYS A 213 -7.54 -13.50 -15.74
C LYS A 213 -6.16 -13.87 -15.20
N THR A 214 -5.51 -12.93 -14.51
CA THR A 214 -4.14 -13.08 -13.99
C THR A 214 -4.11 -12.67 -12.53
N THR A 215 -3.85 -13.64 -11.65
CA THR A 215 -3.86 -13.45 -10.20
C THR A 215 -2.81 -12.42 -9.75
N ASP A 216 -1.59 -12.47 -10.31
CA ASP A 216 -0.49 -11.59 -9.92
C ASP A 216 -0.80 -10.10 -10.08
N LYS A 217 -1.45 -9.72 -11.20
CA LYS A 217 -1.86 -8.34 -11.45
C LYS A 217 -2.93 -7.88 -10.45
N ALA A 218 -3.87 -8.76 -10.12
CA ALA A 218 -4.93 -8.45 -9.16
C ALA A 218 -4.38 -8.35 -7.73
N VAL A 219 -3.47 -9.23 -7.34
CA VAL A 219 -2.75 -9.12 -6.05
C VAL A 219 -2.01 -7.79 -5.98
N ALA A 220 -1.23 -7.45 -7.03
CA ALA A 220 -0.48 -6.20 -7.08
C ALA A 220 -1.40 -4.97 -6.95
N GLU A 221 -2.60 -5.00 -7.55
CA GLU A 221 -3.59 -3.92 -7.45
C GLU A 221 -4.10 -3.72 -6.02
N VAL A 222 -4.34 -4.79 -5.29
CA VAL A 222 -4.88 -4.73 -3.92
C VAL A 222 -3.81 -4.37 -2.89
N VAL A 223 -2.55 -4.80 -3.10
CA VAL A 223 -1.46 -4.54 -2.14
C VAL A 223 -0.59 -3.34 -2.51
N LYS A 224 -0.97 -2.60 -3.56
CA LYS A 224 -0.28 -1.35 -3.92
C LYS A 224 -0.37 -0.34 -2.78
N TYR A 225 0.41 0.71 -2.88
CA TYR A 225 0.50 1.74 -1.84
C TYR A 225 -0.86 2.32 -1.49
N ALA A 226 -1.11 2.52 -0.20
CA ALA A 226 -2.29 3.24 0.26
C ALA A 226 -2.33 4.70 -0.22
N VAL A 227 -1.16 5.28 -0.54
CA VAL A 227 -1.03 6.67 -1.02
C VAL A 227 0.01 6.75 -2.12
N LYS A 228 -0.35 7.32 -3.25
CA LYS A 228 0.57 7.67 -4.33
C LYS A 228 1.20 9.03 -4.05
N MET A 229 2.35 9.03 -3.38
CA MET A 229 3.07 10.29 -3.08
C MET A 229 3.45 11.08 -4.34
N ALA A 230 3.57 10.41 -5.50
CA ALA A 230 3.81 11.09 -6.77
C ALA A 230 2.68 12.07 -7.15
N ASP A 231 1.43 11.78 -6.78
CA ASP A 231 0.29 12.66 -7.09
C ASP A 231 0.39 13.98 -6.31
N ILE A 232 0.87 13.93 -5.07
CA ILE A 232 1.11 15.14 -4.26
C ILE A 232 2.21 16.01 -4.88
N LEU A 233 3.25 15.38 -5.39
CA LEU A 233 4.38 16.08 -5.99
C LEU A 233 4.06 16.74 -7.36
N GLN A 234 2.91 16.42 -7.95
CA GLN A 234 2.37 17.09 -9.14
C GLN A 234 1.69 18.43 -8.81
N GLN A 235 1.36 18.68 -7.54
CA GLN A 235 0.83 19.97 -7.11
C GLN A 235 1.92 21.04 -7.23
N ASP A 236 1.63 22.18 -7.88
CA ASP A 236 2.61 23.24 -8.12
C ASP A 236 2.87 24.11 -6.88
N ALA A 237 1.85 24.34 -6.07
CA ALA A 237 1.96 25.19 -4.88
C ALA A 237 2.52 24.42 -3.67
N ASP A 238 3.67 24.84 -3.15
CA ASP A 238 4.35 24.24 -1.99
C ASP A 238 3.48 24.15 -0.74
N GLU A 239 2.67 25.18 -0.50
CA GLU A 239 1.74 25.20 0.63
C GLU A 239 0.66 24.11 0.53
N LYS A 240 0.11 23.90 -0.68
CA LYS A 240 -0.86 22.83 -0.92
C LYS A 240 -0.20 21.45 -0.80
N ARG A 241 1.05 21.26 -1.29
CA ARG A 241 1.81 20.02 -1.09
C ARG A 241 1.99 19.72 0.40
N LEU A 242 2.35 20.73 1.18
CA LEU A 242 2.53 20.58 2.62
C LEU A 242 1.23 20.16 3.29
N ARG A 243 0.11 20.89 3.06
CA ARG A 243 -1.21 20.52 3.60
C ARG A 243 -1.63 19.11 3.21
N ALA A 244 -1.49 18.74 1.93
CA ALA A 244 -1.83 17.40 1.46
C ALA A 244 -0.99 16.33 2.16
N THR A 245 0.31 16.57 2.35
CA THR A 245 1.21 15.65 3.05
C THR A 245 0.83 15.49 4.51
N GLN A 246 0.53 16.60 5.22
CA GLN A 246 0.08 16.60 6.62
C GLN A 246 -1.25 15.87 6.78
N THR A 247 -2.23 16.20 5.93
CA THR A 247 -3.54 15.54 5.93
C THR A 247 -3.42 14.03 5.78
N LEU A 248 -2.61 13.56 4.81
CA LEU A 248 -2.39 12.13 4.63
C LEU A 248 -1.65 11.52 5.82
N ALA A 249 -0.62 12.20 6.35
CA ALA A 249 0.11 11.72 7.52
C ALA A 249 -0.85 11.46 8.70
N SER A 250 -1.71 12.42 9.02
CA SER A 250 -2.67 12.30 10.12
C SER A 250 -3.75 11.24 9.87
N CYS A 251 -4.19 11.09 8.63
CA CYS A 251 -5.29 10.17 8.29
C CYS A 251 -4.89 8.70 8.20
N ILE A 252 -3.62 8.37 7.88
CA ILE A 252 -3.20 6.97 7.68
C ILE A 252 -2.48 6.36 8.88
N VAL A 253 -2.04 7.16 9.85
CA VAL A 253 -1.36 6.67 11.06
C VAL A 253 -2.32 5.81 11.89
N GLY A 254 -1.83 4.66 12.36
CA GLY A 254 -2.59 3.72 13.22
C GLY A 254 -3.71 2.97 12.50
N ARG A 255 -3.94 3.18 11.20
CA ARG A 255 -4.99 2.49 10.44
C ARG A 255 -4.47 1.21 9.81
N ARG A 256 -5.34 0.20 9.77
CA ARG A 256 -5.10 -1.01 8.99
C ARG A 256 -5.48 -0.74 7.52
N LEU A 257 -4.47 -0.56 6.67
CA LEU A 257 -4.64 -0.28 5.26
C LEU A 257 -4.97 -1.52 4.44
N ILE A 258 -4.46 -2.68 4.87
CA ILE A 258 -4.75 -4.01 4.30
C ILE A 258 -5.51 -4.84 5.33
N SER A 259 -6.52 -5.59 4.91
CA SER A 259 -7.15 -6.58 5.77
C SER A 259 -7.67 -7.79 4.99
N THR A 260 -7.75 -8.93 5.66
CA THR A 260 -8.20 -10.20 5.11
C THR A 260 -9.43 -10.71 5.84
N GLY A 261 -10.24 -11.51 5.13
CA GLY A 261 -11.41 -12.19 5.69
C GLY A 261 -11.65 -13.57 5.08
N GLY A 262 -12.49 -14.36 5.74
CA GLY A 262 -12.92 -15.68 5.25
C GLY A 262 -11.76 -16.64 4.98
N LEU A 263 -11.84 -17.34 3.85
CA LEU A 263 -10.89 -18.37 3.44
C LEU A 263 -9.43 -17.87 3.40
N ILE A 264 -9.18 -16.66 2.87
CA ILE A 264 -7.82 -16.10 2.80
C ILE A 264 -7.22 -15.95 4.20
N LYS A 265 -7.98 -15.43 5.17
CA LYS A 265 -7.52 -15.30 6.56
C LYS A 265 -7.25 -16.66 7.20
N LYS A 266 -8.11 -17.67 6.93
CA LYS A 266 -7.95 -19.04 7.44
C LYS A 266 -6.67 -19.68 6.90
N LEU A 267 -6.44 -19.62 5.59
CA LEU A 267 -5.25 -20.19 4.94
C LEU A 267 -3.97 -19.48 5.37
N ALA A 268 -3.97 -18.15 5.46
CA ALA A 268 -2.83 -17.40 5.96
C ALA A 268 -2.44 -17.86 7.38
N LYS A 269 -3.43 -18.06 8.27
CA LYS A 269 -3.18 -18.60 9.61
C LYS A 269 -2.61 -20.04 9.58
N GLN A 270 -3.14 -20.90 8.72
CA GLN A 270 -2.65 -22.29 8.58
C GLN A 270 -1.20 -22.34 8.07
N LYS A 271 -0.82 -21.42 7.21
CA LYS A 271 0.55 -21.28 6.70
C LYS A 271 1.49 -20.49 7.61
N ASN A 272 1.03 -20.00 8.76
CA ASN A 272 1.77 -19.07 9.62
C ASN A 272 2.21 -17.80 8.91
N ILE A 273 1.43 -17.32 7.93
CA ILE A 273 1.70 -16.10 7.17
C ILE A 273 0.88 -14.95 7.78
N CYS A 274 1.57 -13.95 8.33
CA CYS A 274 0.94 -12.72 8.76
C CYS A 274 0.81 -11.75 7.58
N ILE A 275 -0.44 -11.53 7.12
CA ILE A 275 -0.74 -10.54 6.08
C ILE A 275 -1.07 -9.23 6.78
N ASP A 276 -0.05 -8.45 7.02
CA ASP A 276 -0.10 -7.09 7.55
C ASP A 276 0.80 -6.17 6.70
N ASP A 277 0.73 -4.89 6.96
CA ASP A 277 1.54 -3.89 6.28
C ASP A 277 2.78 -3.46 7.09
N GLU A 278 3.21 -4.28 8.03
CA GLU A 278 4.47 -4.07 8.74
C GLU A 278 5.66 -4.51 7.88
N ILE A 279 6.74 -3.74 7.96
CA ILE A 279 8.01 -4.09 7.32
C ILE A 279 8.75 -5.00 8.29
N ASP A 280 8.89 -6.24 7.90
CA ASP A 280 9.80 -7.16 8.56
C ASP A 280 11.24 -6.80 8.15
N LEU A 281 12.09 -6.57 9.13
CA LEU A 281 13.52 -6.42 8.96
C LEU A 281 14.11 -7.81 9.16
N SER A 282 14.06 -8.62 8.10
CA SER A 282 14.74 -9.90 8.11
C SER A 282 16.22 -9.71 8.44
N GLU A 283 16.76 -10.66 9.19
CA GLU A 283 18.16 -10.71 9.53
C GLU A 283 19.03 -10.72 8.27
N LYS A 284 20.19 -10.05 8.35
CA LYS A 284 21.21 -10.10 7.29
C LYS A 284 21.60 -11.56 7.06
N ARG A 285 21.47 -12.04 5.83
CA ARG A 285 21.95 -13.37 5.46
C ARG A 285 23.47 -13.31 5.24
N GLU A 286 24.19 -14.35 5.60
CA GLU A 286 25.65 -14.45 5.47
C GLU A 286 26.16 -14.15 4.06
N ASN A 287 25.35 -14.47 3.01
CA ASN A 287 25.70 -14.27 1.60
C ASN A 287 25.15 -12.97 0.99
N SER A 288 24.86 -11.96 1.78
CA SER A 288 24.31 -10.70 1.27
C SER A 288 25.42 -9.69 0.98
N ALA A 289 25.39 -9.14 -0.23
CA ALA A 289 26.23 -8.02 -0.61
C ALA A 289 25.68 -6.72 -0.03
N TYR A 290 26.56 -5.86 0.44
CA TYR A 290 26.25 -4.54 0.97
C TYR A 290 26.34 -3.47 -0.12
N TYR A 291 25.35 -2.60 -0.13
CA TYR A 291 25.24 -1.46 -1.05
C TYR A 291 24.96 -0.18 -0.29
N HIS A 292 25.68 0.87 -0.62
CA HIS A 292 25.49 2.20 -0.07
C HIS A 292 25.04 3.19 -1.15
N LEU A 293 24.08 4.06 -0.81
CA LEU A 293 23.53 5.09 -1.72
C LEU A 293 24.40 6.34 -1.70
N GLU A 294 25.11 6.60 -2.77
CA GLU A 294 25.92 7.80 -2.96
C GLU A 294 25.48 8.54 -4.23
N ASN A 295 25.25 9.84 -4.15
CA ASN A 295 24.84 10.67 -5.31
C ASN A 295 23.65 10.11 -6.09
N GLY A 296 22.70 9.48 -5.38
CA GLY A 296 21.48 8.91 -5.97
C GLY A 296 21.67 7.55 -6.65
N LYS A 297 22.83 6.92 -6.51
CA LYS A 297 23.17 5.59 -7.04
C LYS A 297 23.71 4.68 -5.96
N TYR A 298 23.35 3.39 -6.03
CA TYR A 298 23.91 2.40 -5.15
C TYR A 298 25.24 1.87 -5.69
N THR A 299 26.23 1.87 -4.80
CA THR A 299 27.53 1.27 -5.04
C THR A 299 27.74 0.09 -4.09
N LYS A 300 28.22 -1.04 -4.61
CA LYS A 300 28.61 -2.18 -3.79
C LYS A 300 29.84 -1.81 -3.00
N LYS A 301 29.85 -2.10 -1.69
CA LYS A 301 30.98 -1.87 -0.80
C LYS A 301 31.43 -3.20 -0.22
N ASN A 302 32.73 -3.37 -0.12
CA ASN A 302 33.33 -4.48 0.65
C ASN A 302 33.24 -4.11 2.15
N ILE A 303 32.64 -5.00 2.94
CA ILE A 303 32.62 -4.88 4.41
C ILE A 303 33.58 -5.91 4.97
#